data_5152eee72c576eaaf1761e8b76254afe
#
_entry.id   5152eee72c576eaaf1761e8b76254afe
#
_cell.length_a   1.000
_cell.length_b   1.000
_cell.length_c   1.000
_cell.angle_alpha   90.00
_cell.angle_beta   90.00
_cell.angle_gamma   90.00
#
_symmetry.space_group_name_H-M   'P 1'
#
loop_
_entity.id
_entity.type
_entity.pdbx_description
1 polymer ?
#
loop_
_entity_poly.entity_id
_entity_poly.type
_entity_poly.pdbx_seq_one_letter_code
_entity_poly.pdbx_strand_id
1 'polypeptide(L)'
;SGPLELGTPDGGTPKAPIVWRSDDGGRAVLCDGVQLPAAAFAPVADAAVRARLDAAARETVRVADLAAYNLPFWKPLTRELRPPTPVPELFCDGVRMTPAEWPNGGEWATIAAFVDEGTRHNDGSVGQGLGVKRNGKPVPPRGGTFGYAGNRPARWTKAPEVWLHGFWCFDWYDTVLPVA
;
A
#
# COMPACT_ATOMS: atom_id res chain seq x y z
N SER A 1 -9.57 23.79 8.79
CA SER A 1 -10.80 23.03 8.52
C SER A 1 -10.73 21.74 9.29
N GLY A 2 -11.84 21.30 9.86
CA GLY A 2 -11.99 20.03 10.57
C GLY A 2 -13.04 19.16 9.90
N PRO A 3 -13.31 17.98 10.45
CA PRO A 3 -14.36 17.11 9.94
C PRO A 3 -15.73 17.79 10.00
N LEU A 4 -16.60 17.46 9.08
CA LEU A 4 -18.01 17.83 9.15
C LEU A 4 -18.69 16.86 10.13
N GLU A 5 -19.06 17.35 11.29
CA GLU A 5 -19.77 16.57 12.29
C GLU A 5 -21.26 16.86 12.21
N LEU A 6 -22.07 15.82 12.01
CA LEU A 6 -23.53 15.90 12.02
C LEU A 6 -24.06 15.18 13.25
N GLY A 7 -24.80 15.91 14.08
CA GLY A 7 -25.39 15.40 15.30
C GLY A 7 -26.92 15.34 15.24
N THR A 8 -27.54 14.98 16.35
CA THR A 8 -29.02 14.95 16.47
C THR A 8 -29.70 16.27 16.10
N PRO A 9 -29.15 17.46 16.42
CA PRO A 9 -29.75 18.73 15.99
C PRO A 9 -29.77 18.93 14.47
N ASP A 10 -28.90 18.24 13.74
CA ASP A 10 -28.76 18.37 12.28
C ASP A 10 -29.70 17.46 11.49
N GLY A 11 -30.50 16.66 12.18
CA GLY A 11 -31.41 15.68 11.57
C GLY A 11 -32.71 16.27 11.02
N GLY A 12 -33.15 17.42 11.52
CA GLY A 12 -34.43 18.00 11.17
C GLY A 12 -35.64 17.12 11.59
N THR A 13 -36.79 17.38 10.97
CA THR A 13 -38.01 16.56 11.19
C THR A 13 -38.67 16.25 9.84
N PRO A 14 -39.59 15.29 9.73
CA PRO A 14 -40.33 15.01 8.50
C PRO A 14 -41.09 16.22 7.95
N LYS A 15 -41.49 17.17 8.81
CA LYS A 15 -42.19 18.40 8.44
C LYS A 15 -41.27 19.60 8.23
N ALA A 16 -40.03 19.52 8.72
CA ALA A 16 -39.01 20.56 8.61
C ALA A 16 -37.61 19.89 8.43
N PRO A 17 -37.36 19.33 7.26
CA PRO A 17 -36.07 18.67 7.00
C PRO A 17 -34.95 19.70 6.91
N ILE A 18 -33.76 19.33 7.39
CA ILE A 18 -32.53 20.05 7.10
C ILE A 18 -31.98 19.51 5.81
N VAL A 19 -31.68 20.39 4.85
CA VAL A 19 -31.19 20.04 3.54
C VAL A 19 -29.76 20.54 3.39
N TRP A 20 -28.81 19.63 3.29
CA TRP A 20 -27.42 19.90 2.97
C TRP A 20 -27.22 19.83 1.46
N ARG A 21 -26.87 20.93 0.83
CA ARG A 21 -26.69 21.00 -0.61
C ARG A 21 -25.59 21.97 -0.98
N SER A 22 -25.03 21.78 -2.17
CA SER A 22 -24.19 22.80 -2.79
C SER A 22 -25.00 24.07 -3.03
N ASP A 23 -24.43 25.23 -2.73
CA ASP A 23 -25.01 26.51 -3.07
C ASP A 23 -24.78 26.84 -4.56
N ASP A 24 -25.61 27.73 -5.11
CA ASP A 24 -25.53 28.28 -6.48
C ASP A 24 -25.33 27.27 -7.63
N GLY A 25 -25.68 26.02 -7.43
CA GLY A 25 -25.50 24.96 -8.43
C GLY A 25 -24.06 24.50 -8.63
N GLY A 26 -23.13 24.97 -7.81
CA GLY A 26 -21.75 24.50 -7.78
C GLY A 26 -21.63 23.06 -7.30
N ARG A 27 -20.49 22.45 -7.50
CA ARG A 27 -20.16 21.13 -7.01
C ARG A 27 -19.44 21.22 -5.68
N ALA A 28 -20.11 20.88 -4.58
CA ALA A 28 -19.46 20.72 -3.29
C ALA A 28 -18.71 19.38 -3.24
N VAL A 29 -17.48 19.41 -2.78
CA VAL A 29 -16.64 18.23 -2.56
C VAL A 29 -16.27 18.16 -1.09
N LEU A 30 -16.66 17.09 -0.42
CA LEU A 30 -16.18 16.76 0.91
C LEU A 30 -14.99 15.83 0.76
N CYS A 31 -13.85 16.19 1.33
CA CYS A 31 -12.63 15.44 1.24
C CYS A 31 -11.99 15.34 2.63
N ASP A 32 -11.71 14.12 3.07
CA ASP A 32 -11.03 13.84 4.35
C ASP A 32 -9.51 13.73 4.17
N GLY A 33 -9.00 14.01 2.98
CA GLY A 33 -7.58 13.96 2.65
C GLY A 33 -6.85 15.28 2.90
N VAL A 34 -5.53 15.20 2.98
CA VAL A 34 -4.64 16.34 2.98
C VAL A 34 -4.34 16.76 1.54
N GLN A 35 -4.63 18.02 1.22
CA GLN A 35 -4.33 18.55 -0.10
C GLN A 35 -2.86 18.92 -0.22
N LEU A 36 -2.16 18.29 -1.17
CA LEU A 36 -0.79 18.63 -1.51
C LEU A 36 -0.80 19.71 -2.60
N PRO A 37 -0.14 20.87 -2.37
CA PRO A 37 -0.03 21.88 -3.41
C PRO A 37 0.89 21.38 -4.53
N ALA A 38 0.68 21.85 -5.75
CA ALA A 38 1.53 21.50 -6.90
C ALA A 38 3.03 21.78 -6.66
N ALA A 39 3.33 22.83 -5.90
CA ALA A 39 4.70 23.18 -5.52
C ALA A 39 5.39 22.16 -4.61
N ALA A 40 4.67 21.24 -3.98
CA ALA A 40 5.24 20.13 -3.21
C ALA A 40 5.95 19.11 -4.08
N PHE A 41 5.61 19.04 -5.35
CA PHE A 41 6.12 18.05 -6.29
C PHE A 41 7.33 18.62 -7.05
N ALA A 42 8.53 18.18 -6.66
CA ALA A 42 9.79 18.58 -7.27
C ALA A 42 10.40 17.48 -8.17
N PRO A 43 11.29 17.82 -9.10
CA PRO A 43 12.12 16.82 -9.76
C PRO A 43 12.89 15.97 -8.74
N VAL A 44 13.17 14.71 -9.08
CA VAL A 44 13.98 13.83 -8.22
C VAL A 44 15.43 14.32 -8.18
N ALA A 45 15.84 14.90 -7.06
CA ALA A 45 17.20 15.42 -6.85
C ALA A 45 18.18 14.33 -6.37
N ASP A 46 17.72 13.32 -5.64
CA ASP A 46 18.57 12.23 -5.15
C ASP A 46 19.10 11.40 -6.30
N ALA A 47 20.43 11.35 -6.46
CA ALA A 47 21.11 10.66 -7.54
C ALA A 47 20.88 9.13 -7.49
N ALA A 48 20.79 8.53 -6.30
CA ALA A 48 20.58 7.10 -6.14
C ALA A 48 19.15 6.71 -6.54
N VAL A 49 18.16 7.51 -6.15
CA VAL A 49 16.77 7.35 -6.58
C VAL A 49 16.67 7.55 -8.10
N ARG A 50 17.26 8.62 -8.62
CA ARG A 50 17.24 8.94 -10.05
C ARG A 50 17.88 7.83 -10.91
N ALA A 51 18.96 7.21 -10.42
CA ALA A 51 19.63 6.10 -11.12
C ALA A 51 18.75 4.85 -11.27
N ARG A 52 17.77 4.64 -10.39
CA ARG A 52 16.84 3.53 -10.44
C ARG A 52 15.67 3.74 -11.41
N LEU A 53 15.43 4.99 -11.82
CA LEU A 53 14.38 5.31 -12.77
C LEU A 53 14.79 4.94 -14.20
N ASP A 54 13.81 4.50 -14.98
CA ASP A 54 14.00 4.39 -16.43
C ASP A 54 14.43 5.73 -17.03
N ALA A 55 15.33 5.69 -18.00
CA ALA A 55 15.87 6.90 -18.63
C ALA A 55 14.75 7.83 -19.13
N ALA A 56 13.70 7.26 -19.74
CA ALA A 56 12.56 8.02 -20.24
C ALA A 56 11.72 8.69 -19.14
N ALA A 57 11.74 8.14 -17.93
CA ALA A 57 10.95 8.63 -16.81
C ALA A 57 11.67 9.68 -15.94
N ARG A 58 12.99 9.79 -16.04
CA ARG A 58 13.82 10.61 -15.13
C ARG A 58 13.44 12.08 -15.10
N GLU A 59 12.99 12.61 -16.22
CA GLU A 59 12.63 14.04 -16.33
C GLU A 59 11.16 14.30 -15.98
N THR A 60 10.31 13.27 -15.97
CA THR A 60 8.88 13.41 -15.74
C THR A 60 8.45 13.05 -14.32
N VAL A 61 9.19 12.14 -13.67
CA VAL A 61 8.88 11.73 -12.28
C VAL A 61 9.06 12.91 -11.33
N ARG A 62 8.11 13.09 -10.44
CA ARG A 62 8.14 14.09 -9.38
C ARG A 62 8.09 13.41 -8.03
N VAL A 63 8.66 14.04 -7.04
CA VAL A 63 8.67 13.58 -5.65
C VAL A 63 8.12 14.66 -4.74
N ALA A 64 7.31 14.27 -3.78
CA ALA A 64 6.87 15.11 -2.67
C ALA A 64 7.28 14.44 -1.36
N ASP A 65 7.84 15.21 -0.44
CA ASP A 65 8.13 14.76 0.92
C ASP A 65 6.86 14.84 1.77
N LEU A 66 6.28 13.68 2.04
CA LEU A 66 5.05 13.59 2.83
C LEU A 66 5.27 13.83 4.33
N ALA A 67 6.51 13.74 4.82
CA ALA A 67 6.82 14.03 6.22
C ALA A 67 6.51 15.49 6.58
N ALA A 68 6.63 16.41 5.61
CA ALA A 68 6.31 17.82 5.78
C ALA A 68 4.80 18.09 6.03
N TYR A 69 3.94 17.11 5.76
CA TYR A 69 2.47 17.28 5.82
C TYR A 69 1.83 16.65 7.04
N ASN A 70 2.63 16.04 7.93
CA ASN A 70 2.15 15.44 9.19
C ASN A 70 0.90 14.58 9.01
N LEU A 71 0.97 13.62 8.07
CA LEU A 71 -0.15 12.76 7.73
C LEU A 71 -0.45 11.80 8.90
N PRO A 72 -1.59 11.94 9.60
CA PRO A 72 -1.86 11.19 10.83
C PRO A 72 -2.07 9.69 10.59
N PHE A 73 -2.34 9.31 9.35
CA PHE A 73 -2.64 7.93 8.96
C PHE A 73 -1.47 7.22 8.28
N TRP A 74 -0.32 7.89 8.16
CA TRP A 74 0.84 7.26 7.57
C TRP A 74 1.39 6.18 8.49
N LYS A 75 1.36 4.95 8.02
CA LYS A 75 2.06 3.83 8.65
C LYS A 75 2.88 3.12 7.57
N PRO A 76 4.11 2.71 7.88
CA PRO A 76 4.86 1.87 6.97
C PRO A 76 4.12 0.55 6.74
N LEU A 77 4.35 -0.08 5.59
CA LEU A 77 3.88 -1.43 5.36
C LEU A 77 4.44 -2.36 6.43
N THR A 78 3.59 -3.18 7.01
CA THR A 78 3.96 -4.18 7.99
C THR A 78 3.45 -5.54 7.53
N ARG A 79 4.13 -6.58 7.99
CA ARG A 79 3.63 -7.93 7.79
C ARG A 79 2.38 -8.11 8.64
N GLU A 80 1.24 -8.16 8.02
CA GLU A 80 -0.04 -8.31 8.70
C GLU A 80 -0.86 -9.47 8.17
N LEU A 81 -1.58 -10.06 9.12
CA LEU A 81 -2.59 -11.07 8.91
C LEU A 81 -3.96 -10.38 8.95
N ARG A 82 -4.55 -9.97 7.82
CA ARG A 82 -5.84 -9.25 7.70
C ARG A 82 -5.84 -7.81 8.22
N PRO A 83 -6.60 -7.00 7.57
CA PRO A 83 -6.36 -6.56 6.23
C PRO A 83 -5.08 -5.77 6.19
N PRO A 84 -4.55 -5.52 5.03
CA PRO A 84 -3.33 -4.73 4.94
C PRO A 84 -3.53 -3.42 5.70
N THR A 85 -2.47 -2.95 6.36
CA THR A 85 -2.38 -1.55 6.80
C THR A 85 -2.91 -0.69 5.66
N PRO A 86 -3.87 0.19 5.88
CA PRO A 86 -4.43 0.98 4.80
C PRO A 86 -3.29 1.68 4.07
N VAL A 87 -3.11 1.31 2.82
CA VAL A 87 -2.15 2.00 1.95
C VAL A 87 -2.71 3.40 1.72
N PRO A 88 -1.93 4.46 1.93
CA PRO A 88 -2.40 5.81 1.64
C PRO A 88 -2.85 5.91 0.19
N GLU A 89 -4.00 6.49 -0.03
CA GLU A 89 -4.50 6.75 -1.36
C GLU A 89 -4.08 8.14 -1.82
N LEU A 90 -3.58 8.23 -3.04
CA LEU A 90 -3.27 9.49 -3.71
C LEU A 90 -4.31 9.73 -4.78
N PHE A 91 -4.85 10.94 -4.82
CA PHE A 91 -5.74 11.41 -5.89
C PHE A 91 -5.10 12.58 -6.61
N CYS A 92 -5.16 12.58 -7.93
CA CYS A 92 -4.76 13.69 -8.79
C CYS A 92 -5.96 14.07 -9.67
N ASP A 93 -6.39 15.33 -9.57
CA ASP A 93 -7.56 15.84 -10.29
C ASP A 93 -8.83 14.97 -10.16
N GLY A 94 -9.03 14.43 -8.95
CA GLY A 94 -10.16 13.56 -8.64
C GLY A 94 -10.03 12.11 -9.13
N VAL A 95 -8.91 11.76 -9.73
CA VAL A 95 -8.60 10.39 -10.17
C VAL A 95 -7.69 9.72 -9.16
N ARG A 96 -8.08 8.54 -8.69
CA ARG A 96 -7.26 7.72 -7.81
C ARG A 96 -6.03 7.21 -8.55
N MET A 97 -4.87 7.45 -7.98
CA MET A 97 -3.59 6.95 -8.52
C MET A 97 -3.35 5.51 -8.08
N THR A 98 -2.74 4.75 -8.96
CA THR A 98 -2.34 3.37 -8.66
C THR A 98 -1.00 3.38 -7.94
N PRO A 99 -0.85 2.68 -6.79
CA PRO A 99 0.44 2.44 -6.17
C PRO A 99 1.41 1.78 -7.16
N ALA A 100 2.71 2.00 -6.97
CA ALA A 100 3.72 1.33 -7.79
C ALA A 100 3.68 -0.17 -7.53
N GLU A 101 3.24 -0.93 -8.51
CA GLU A 101 3.09 -2.39 -8.44
C GLU A 101 3.51 -3.07 -9.74
N TRP A 102 3.79 -4.34 -9.65
CA TRP A 102 4.00 -5.19 -10.80
C TRP A 102 3.45 -6.60 -10.50
N PRO A 103 2.71 -7.21 -11.43
CA PRO A 103 2.28 -6.65 -12.75
C PRO A 103 1.36 -5.45 -12.61
N ASN A 104 1.29 -4.61 -13.65
CA ASN A 104 0.41 -3.45 -13.66
C ASN A 104 -1.03 -3.84 -14.01
N GLY A 105 -1.99 -2.98 -13.67
CA GLY A 105 -3.36 -3.11 -14.16
C GLY A 105 -4.18 -4.19 -13.44
N GLY A 106 -3.81 -4.56 -12.23
CA GLY A 106 -4.53 -5.57 -11.44
C GLY A 106 -4.23 -7.02 -11.85
N GLU A 107 -3.22 -7.22 -12.69
CA GLU A 107 -2.74 -8.55 -13.05
C GLU A 107 -1.95 -9.20 -11.91
N TRP A 108 -1.86 -10.52 -11.92
CA TRP A 108 -1.09 -11.28 -10.94
C TRP A 108 0.08 -12.01 -11.59
N ALA A 109 1.22 -12.01 -10.93
CA ALA A 109 2.33 -12.89 -11.29
C ALA A 109 2.17 -14.23 -10.58
N THR A 110 2.50 -15.32 -11.27
CA THR A 110 2.43 -16.65 -10.72
C THR A 110 3.82 -17.12 -10.30
N ILE A 111 3.89 -17.82 -9.16
CA ILE A 111 5.10 -18.52 -8.73
C ILE A 111 5.42 -19.59 -9.78
N ALA A 112 6.59 -19.52 -10.41
CA ALA A 112 7.00 -20.45 -11.44
C ALA A 112 7.55 -21.76 -10.87
N ALA A 113 8.23 -21.71 -9.74
CA ALA A 113 8.78 -22.89 -9.07
C ALA A 113 9.02 -22.61 -7.59
N PHE A 114 8.82 -23.60 -6.75
CA PHE A 114 9.26 -23.55 -5.35
C PHE A 114 10.69 -24.10 -5.27
N VAL A 115 11.59 -23.32 -4.69
CA VAL A 115 12.99 -23.71 -4.43
C VAL A 115 13.15 -24.19 -3.00
N ASP A 116 12.53 -23.48 -2.06
CA ASP A 116 12.58 -23.76 -0.64
C ASP A 116 11.33 -23.20 0.03
N GLU A 117 10.65 -24.04 0.79
CA GLU A 117 9.39 -23.66 1.44
C GLU A 117 9.56 -22.80 2.69
N GLY A 118 10.80 -22.62 3.15
CA GLY A 118 11.06 -21.90 4.40
C GLY A 118 10.65 -22.70 5.64
N THR A 119 10.32 -22.00 6.70
CA THR A 119 9.82 -22.60 7.92
C THR A 119 8.32 -22.80 7.82
N ARG A 120 7.87 -24.04 7.66
CA ARG A 120 6.44 -24.40 7.69
C ARG A 120 5.90 -24.36 9.11
N HIS A 121 4.68 -23.87 9.25
CA HIS A 121 3.86 -24.09 10.44
C HIS A 121 2.97 -25.32 10.18
N ASN A 122 2.92 -26.25 11.12
CA ASN A 122 2.19 -27.51 10.96
C ASN A 122 0.66 -27.35 10.85
N ASP A 123 0.14 -26.18 11.18
CA ASP A 123 -1.30 -25.89 11.18
C ASP A 123 -1.76 -25.01 10.00
N GLY A 124 -0.87 -24.75 9.03
CA GLY A 124 -1.17 -23.84 7.93
C GLY A 124 -1.32 -22.37 8.33
N SER A 125 -1.17 -22.04 9.61
CA SER A 125 -1.21 -20.65 10.07
C SER A 125 0.07 -19.93 9.71
N VAL A 126 -0.08 -18.79 9.03
CA VAL A 126 1.03 -17.94 8.68
C VAL A 126 1.36 -17.04 9.85
N GLY A 127 2.35 -17.43 10.66
CA GLY A 127 3.18 -16.48 11.33
C GLY A 127 2.64 -15.72 12.53
N GLN A 128 1.64 -16.21 13.21
CA GLN A 128 1.27 -15.68 14.52
C GLN A 128 2.07 -16.38 15.64
N GLY A 129 3.37 -16.05 15.77
CA GLY A 129 4.10 -16.25 17.03
C GLY A 129 4.21 -17.67 17.60
N LEU A 130 3.57 -18.65 17.01
CA LEU A 130 3.69 -20.06 17.40
C LEU A 130 4.94 -20.61 16.73
N GLY A 131 6.08 -20.36 17.35
CA GLY A 131 7.36 -20.82 16.84
C GLY A 131 7.31 -22.32 16.49
N VAL A 132 7.69 -22.66 15.27
CA VAL A 132 7.94 -24.04 14.90
C VAL A 132 9.00 -24.60 15.85
N LYS A 133 8.69 -25.73 16.47
CA LYS A 133 9.66 -26.42 17.33
C LYS A 133 10.21 -27.64 16.61
N ARG A 134 11.49 -27.75 16.53
CA ARG A 134 12.19 -28.95 16.10
C ARG A 134 12.92 -29.56 17.28
N ASN A 135 12.57 -30.80 17.65
CA ASN A 135 13.10 -31.48 18.85
C ASN A 135 12.91 -30.63 20.13
N GLY A 136 11.74 -30.01 20.29
CA GLY A 136 11.41 -29.17 21.45
C GLY A 136 12.06 -27.79 21.48
N LYS A 137 12.96 -27.47 20.55
CA LYS A 137 13.63 -26.16 20.47
C LYS A 137 12.94 -25.26 19.43
N PRO A 138 12.76 -23.97 19.70
CA PRO A 138 12.25 -23.01 18.72
C PRO A 138 13.12 -22.98 17.46
N VAL A 139 12.49 -23.05 16.30
CA VAL A 139 13.17 -22.81 15.01
C VAL A 139 12.88 -21.39 14.59
N PRO A 140 13.92 -20.56 14.33
CA PRO A 140 13.69 -19.22 13.83
C PRO A 140 12.85 -19.23 12.55
N PRO A 141 11.88 -18.32 12.39
CA PRO A 141 11.13 -18.20 11.16
C PRO A 141 12.08 -17.81 10.02
N ARG A 142 11.99 -18.53 8.92
CA ARG A 142 12.74 -18.27 7.69
C ARG A 142 11.76 -18.19 6.52
N GLY A 143 11.91 -17.20 5.68
CA GLY A 143 11.11 -17.06 4.46
C GLY A 143 11.33 -18.20 3.47
N GLY A 144 10.36 -18.41 2.61
CA GLY A 144 10.49 -19.31 1.47
C GLY A 144 11.26 -18.67 0.32
N THR A 145 11.73 -19.52 -0.59
CA THR A 145 12.39 -19.09 -1.84
C THR A 145 11.63 -19.69 -3.02
N PHE A 146 11.28 -18.86 -3.97
CA PHE A 146 10.57 -19.30 -5.17
C PHE A 146 11.15 -18.63 -6.42
N GLY A 147 10.96 -19.29 -7.56
CA GLY A 147 11.28 -18.74 -8.88
C GLY A 147 10.08 -18.01 -9.47
N TYR A 148 10.35 -16.99 -10.27
CA TYR A 148 9.36 -16.24 -11.03
C TYR A 148 9.70 -16.27 -12.52
N ALA A 149 8.70 -16.02 -13.37
CA ALA A 149 8.90 -15.95 -14.81
C ALA A 149 9.41 -14.56 -15.24
N GLY A 150 10.27 -14.54 -16.24
CA GLY A 150 10.83 -13.30 -16.79
C GLY A 150 11.98 -12.71 -15.95
N ASN A 151 12.28 -11.43 -16.19
CA ASN A 151 13.43 -10.76 -15.56
C ASN A 151 13.06 -9.44 -14.85
N ARG A 152 11.80 -9.09 -14.77
CA ARG A 152 11.36 -7.80 -14.22
C ARG A 152 11.79 -7.59 -12.76
N PRO A 153 11.62 -8.55 -11.84
CA PRO A 153 12.04 -8.41 -10.45
C PRO A 153 13.55 -8.21 -10.27
N ALA A 154 14.38 -8.71 -11.19
CA ALA A 154 15.83 -8.49 -11.13
C ALA A 154 16.24 -7.01 -11.19
N ARG A 155 15.35 -6.12 -11.66
CA ARG A 155 15.57 -4.67 -11.68
C ARG A 155 15.45 -4.01 -10.31
N TRP A 156 14.90 -4.70 -9.32
CA TRP A 156 14.61 -4.17 -8.00
C TRP A 156 15.64 -4.55 -6.95
N THR A 157 16.69 -5.28 -7.31
CA THR A 157 17.72 -5.75 -6.36
C THR A 157 18.40 -4.64 -5.56
N LYS A 158 18.33 -3.38 -6.05
CA LYS A 158 18.83 -2.19 -5.36
C LYS A 158 17.72 -1.33 -4.74
N ALA A 159 16.48 -1.77 -4.79
CA ALA A 159 15.41 -1.06 -4.11
C ALA A 159 15.52 -1.29 -2.59
N PRO A 160 15.38 -0.25 -1.77
CA PRO A 160 15.54 -0.37 -0.33
C PRO A 160 14.40 -1.18 0.31
N GLU A 161 13.27 -1.22 -0.36
CA GLU A 161 12.05 -1.87 0.14
C GLU A 161 11.29 -2.49 -1.03
N VAL A 162 11.15 -3.80 -1.00
CA VAL A 162 10.31 -4.53 -1.94
C VAL A 162 9.36 -5.40 -1.13
N TRP A 163 8.08 -5.31 -1.46
CA TRP A 163 7.03 -6.07 -0.81
C TRP A 163 6.35 -6.98 -1.83
N LEU A 164 5.97 -8.14 -1.38
CA LEU A 164 5.16 -9.08 -2.13
C LEU A 164 3.76 -9.09 -1.53
N HIS A 165 2.76 -8.87 -2.36
CA HIS A 165 1.36 -9.03 -2.02
C HIS A 165 0.81 -10.21 -2.79
N GLY A 166 0.18 -11.15 -2.12
CA GLY A 166 -0.32 -12.32 -2.81
C GLY A 166 -1.03 -13.34 -1.95
N PHE A 167 -1.57 -14.33 -2.62
CA PHE A 167 -2.20 -15.51 -2.05
C PHE A 167 -1.15 -16.62 -1.96
N TRP A 168 -0.63 -16.86 -0.76
CA TRP A 168 0.52 -17.75 -0.57
C TRP A 168 0.11 -19.19 -0.28
N CYS A 169 -1.04 -19.39 0.32
CA CYS A 169 -1.49 -20.69 0.77
C CYS A 169 -2.96 -20.96 0.42
N PHE A 170 -3.79 -19.96 0.54
CA PHE A 170 -5.23 -20.05 0.30
C PHE A 170 -5.66 -19.01 -0.71
N ASP A 171 -6.59 -19.34 -1.58
CA ASP A 171 -7.14 -18.47 -2.62
C ASP A 171 -8.08 -17.36 -2.11
N TRP A 172 -8.41 -17.40 -0.83
CA TRP A 172 -9.26 -16.41 -0.15
C TRP A 172 -8.51 -15.54 0.86
N TYR A 173 -7.20 -15.73 0.96
CA TYR A 173 -6.41 -15.12 2.02
C TYR A 173 -5.08 -14.60 1.47
N ASP A 174 -5.00 -13.30 1.36
CA ASP A 174 -3.81 -12.59 0.90
C ASP A 174 -2.98 -12.03 2.06
N THR A 175 -1.70 -11.89 1.85
CA THR A 175 -0.80 -11.23 2.80
C THR A 175 0.26 -10.43 2.07
N VAL A 176 0.77 -9.43 2.77
CA VAL A 176 1.89 -8.61 2.34
C VAL A 176 3.15 -9.05 3.10
N LEU A 177 4.20 -9.38 2.36
CA LEU A 177 5.46 -9.89 2.91
C LEU A 177 6.64 -9.09 2.37
N PRO A 178 7.64 -8.75 3.19
CA PRO A 178 8.86 -8.14 2.70
C PRO A 178 9.73 -9.18 1.97
N VAL A 179 10.45 -8.72 0.96
CA VAL A 179 11.54 -9.48 0.32
C VAL A 179 12.80 -9.32 1.16
N ALA A 180 13.47 -10.42 1.47
CA ALA A 180 14.74 -10.43 2.21
C ALA A 180 15.95 -10.25 1.27
#